data_84bcc55472ec6c454e3a49f2891cbf73
#
_entry.id   84bcc55472ec6c454e3a49f2891cbf73
#
_cell.length_a   1.000
_cell.length_b   1.000
_cell.length_c   1.000
_cell.angle_alpha   90.00
_cell.angle_beta   90.00
_cell.angle_gamma   90.00
#
_symmetry.space_group_name_H-M   'P 1'
#
loop_
_entity.id
_entity.type
_entity.pdbx_description
1 polymer ?
#
loop_
_entity_poly.entity_id
_entity_poly.type
_entity_poly.pdbx_seq_one_letter_code
_entity_poly.pdbx_strand_id
1 'polypeptide(L)' 'MPTIKLETAKLSKEQKKELIHELTEVAAKITKVSKSAFTVLKEEYPDENIGVAGDTLEHIKEKIKK' A
#
# COMPACT_ATOMS: atom_id res chain seq x y z
N MET A 1 -17.59 1.04 -10.76
CA MET A 1 -16.89 0.14 -9.84
C MET A 1 -15.64 0.80 -9.32
N PRO A 2 -15.61 1.17 -8.04
CA PRO A 2 -14.44 1.88 -7.50
C PRO A 2 -13.22 0.97 -7.39
N THR A 3 -12.07 1.52 -7.69
CA THR A 3 -10.81 0.80 -7.59
C THR A 3 -9.84 1.63 -6.78
N ILE A 4 -9.18 0.98 -5.81
CA ILE A 4 -8.15 1.60 -5.00
C ILE A 4 -6.83 0.96 -5.39
N LYS A 5 -5.87 1.77 -5.77
CA LYS A 5 -4.56 1.28 -6.13
C LYS A 5 -3.54 1.76 -5.12
N LEU A 6 -2.74 0.83 -4.61
CA LEU A 6 -1.75 1.14 -3.60
C LEU A 6 -0.41 0.56 -4.01
N GLU A 7 0.61 1.40 -4.00
CA GLU A 7 1.97 0.99 -4.32
C GLU A 7 2.83 1.20 -3.09
N THR A 8 3.53 0.16 -2.67
CA THR A 8 4.36 0.23 -1.47
C THR A 8 5.61 -0.60 -1.63
N ALA A 9 6.50 -0.49 -0.64
CA ALA A 9 7.56 -1.44 -0.46
C ALA A 9 6.94 -2.75 0.02
N LYS A 10 7.76 -3.77 0.19
CA LYS A 10 7.26 -5.09 0.57
C LYS A 10 6.67 -5.09 1.97
N LEU A 11 5.56 -5.79 2.09
CA LEU A 11 4.86 -5.96 3.36
C LEU A 11 4.63 -7.45 3.60
N SER A 12 4.36 -7.82 4.83
CA SER A 12 4.01 -9.19 5.15
C SER A 12 2.63 -9.51 4.58
N LYS A 13 2.35 -10.79 4.46
CA LYS A 13 1.05 -11.23 3.97
C LYS A 13 -0.08 -10.72 4.86
N GLU A 14 0.12 -10.74 6.17
CA GLU A 14 -0.86 -10.26 7.11
C GLU A 14 -1.09 -8.76 6.98
N GLN A 15 -0.01 -8.00 6.79
CA GLN A 15 -0.14 -6.56 6.61
C GLN A 15 -0.90 -6.22 5.35
N LYS A 16 -0.66 -6.96 4.28
CA LYS A 16 -1.37 -6.72 3.02
C LYS A 16 -2.85 -7.01 3.17
N LYS A 17 -3.16 -8.10 3.84
CA LYS A 17 -4.55 -8.50 4.04
C LYS A 17 -5.29 -7.46 4.87
N GLU A 18 -4.67 -7.02 5.95
CA GLU A 18 -5.29 -6.03 6.83
C GLU A 18 -5.46 -4.69 6.10
N LEU A 19 -4.45 -4.29 5.34
CA LEU A 19 -4.49 -3.03 4.62
C LEU A 19 -5.62 -3.03 3.60
N ILE A 20 -5.76 -4.11 2.84
CA ILE A 20 -6.83 -4.23 1.87
C ILE A 20 -8.18 -4.15 2.55
N HIS A 21 -8.32 -4.84 3.68
CA HIS A 21 -9.58 -4.85 4.43
C HIS A 21 -9.92 -3.44 4.93
N GLU A 22 -8.98 -2.78 5.57
CA GLU A 22 -9.25 -1.48 6.17
C GLU A 22 -9.49 -0.40 5.11
N LEU A 23 -8.75 -0.44 4.02
CA LEU A 23 -8.97 0.52 2.95
C LEU A 23 -10.37 0.38 2.36
N THR A 24 -10.80 -0.86 2.19
CA THR A 24 -12.15 -1.12 1.67
C THR A 24 -13.21 -0.62 2.64
N GLU A 25 -13.01 -0.85 3.94
CA GLU A 25 -13.96 -0.42 4.96
C GLU A 25 -14.13 1.09 4.96
N VAL A 26 -13.02 1.80 4.97
CA VAL A 26 -13.05 3.26 5.01
C VAL A 26 -13.67 3.83 3.75
N ALA A 27 -13.27 3.32 2.60
CA ALA A 27 -13.77 3.82 1.33
C ALA A 27 -15.26 3.58 1.19
N ALA A 28 -15.74 2.40 1.58
CA ALA A 28 -17.15 2.08 1.51
C ALA A 28 -17.96 2.96 2.44
N LYS A 29 -17.42 3.23 3.62
CA LYS A 29 -18.09 4.06 4.60
C LYS A 29 -18.30 5.48 4.09
N ILE A 30 -17.29 6.04 3.49
CA ILE A 30 -17.33 7.44 3.03
C ILE A 30 -18.12 7.60 1.75
N THR A 31 -17.92 6.71 0.78
CA THR A 31 -18.60 6.82 -0.51
C THR A 31 -20.03 6.29 -0.48
N LYS A 32 -20.34 5.48 0.54
CA LYS A 32 -21.65 4.83 0.66
C LYS A 32 -21.90 3.83 -0.46
N VAL A 33 -20.80 3.29 -1.00
CA VAL A 33 -20.86 2.24 -2.01
C VAL A 33 -20.57 0.92 -1.30
N SER A 34 -21.29 -0.13 -1.69
CA SER A 34 -21.14 -1.44 -1.07
C SER A 34 -19.70 -1.95 -1.19
N LYS A 35 -19.20 -2.59 -0.13
CA LYS A 35 -17.86 -3.16 -0.13
C LYS A 35 -17.67 -4.15 -1.28
N SER A 36 -18.72 -4.84 -1.67
CA SER A 36 -18.63 -5.83 -2.73
C SER A 36 -18.33 -5.21 -4.09
N ALA A 37 -18.47 -3.90 -4.23
CA ALA A 37 -18.19 -3.21 -5.48
C ALA A 37 -16.74 -2.73 -5.58
N PHE A 38 -15.98 -2.82 -4.50
CA PHE A 38 -14.61 -2.30 -4.49
C PHE A 38 -13.59 -3.34 -4.93
N THR A 39 -12.59 -2.85 -5.65
CA THR A 39 -11.41 -3.64 -6.01
C THR A 39 -10.20 -2.91 -5.44
N VAL A 40 -9.32 -3.64 -4.75
CA VAL A 40 -8.09 -3.05 -4.22
C VAL A 40 -6.93 -3.76 -4.87
N LEU A 41 -6.08 -2.99 -5.54
CA LEU A 41 -4.90 -3.51 -6.20
C LEU A 41 -3.68 -3.06 -5.42
N LYS A 42 -2.82 -4.02 -5.12
CA LYS A 42 -1.63 -3.75 -4.32
C LYS A 42 -0.39 -4.16 -5.11
N GLU A 43 0.48 -3.19 -5.36
CA GLU A 43 1.76 -3.46 -6.02
C GLU A 43 2.90 -3.23 -5.05
N GLU A 44 3.89 -4.09 -5.12
CA GLU A 44 5.07 -3.98 -4.26
C GLU A 44 6.32 -3.83 -5.10
N TYR A 45 7.24 -3.03 -4.58
CA TYR A 45 8.54 -2.84 -5.20
C TYR A 45 9.63 -3.09 -4.18
N PRO A 46 10.72 -3.75 -4.58
CA PRO A 46 11.85 -3.87 -3.66
C PRO A 46 12.40 -2.48 -3.35
N ASP A 47 12.98 -2.33 -2.17
CA ASP A 47 13.47 -1.03 -1.72
C ASP A 47 14.47 -0.41 -2.70
N GLU A 48 15.23 -1.24 -3.40
CA GLU A 48 16.22 -0.75 -4.36
C GLU A 48 15.57 -0.12 -5.59
N ASN A 49 14.28 -0.40 -5.81
CA ASN A 49 13.55 0.16 -6.96
C ASN A 49 12.75 1.39 -6.60
N ILE A 50 12.83 1.84 -5.36
CA ILE A 50 12.06 3.00 -4.92
C ILE A 50 13.03 4.15 -4.68
N GLY A 51 12.77 5.28 -5.35
CA GLY A 51 13.60 6.47 -5.19
C GLY A 51 12.83 7.55 -4.47
N VAL A 52 13.49 8.17 -3.49
CA VAL A 52 12.93 9.29 -2.75
C VAL A 52 14.00 10.37 -2.69
N ALA A 53 13.69 11.54 -3.23
CA ALA A 53 14.64 12.67 -3.24
C ALA A 53 15.99 12.30 -3.86
N GLY A 54 15.94 11.41 -4.86
CA GLY A 54 17.16 11.02 -5.58
C GLY A 54 17.96 9.91 -4.93
N ASP A 55 17.48 9.37 -3.83
CA ASP A 55 18.16 8.28 -3.13
C ASP A 55 17.26 7.06 -3.12
N THR A 56 17.85 5.87 -3.00
CA THR A 56 17.04 4.66 -2.93
C THR A 56 16.48 4.50 -1.52
N LEU A 57 15.30 3.91 -1.44
CA LEU A 57 14.69 3.65 -0.13
C LEU A 57 15.56 2.71 0.67
N GLU A 58 16.23 1.77 0.00
CA GLU A 58 17.15 0.85 0.66
C GLU A 58 18.24 1.62 1.42
N HIS A 59 18.85 2.60 0.76
CA HIS A 59 19.91 3.40 1.37
C HIS A 59 19.36 4.27 2.51
N ILE A 60 18.19 4.85 2.30
CA ILE A 60 17.56 5.69 3.32
C ILE A 60 17.28 4.89 4.59
N LYS A 61 16.79 3.67 4.43
CA LYS A 61 16.51 2.81 5.58
C LYS A 61 17.79 2.45 6.33
N GLU A 62 18.87 2.24 5.61
CA GLU A 62 20.15 1.93 6.25
C GLU A 62 20.65 3.09 7.11
N LYS A 63 20.44 4.33 6.64
CA LYS A 63 20.84 5.50 7.41
C LYS A 63 20.05 5.65 8.70
N ILE A 64 18.77 5.33 8.64
CA ILE A 64 17.88 5.48 9.79
C ILE A 64 18.07 4.34 10.78
N LYS A 65 18.40 3.18 10.26
CA LYS A 65 18.55 1.99 11.07
C LYS A 65 19.79 2.10 11.98
N LYS A 66 19.61 1.90 13.25
CA LYS A 66 20.72 1.97 14.22
C LYS A 66 20.97 0.64 14.85
#